data_f3ed3980ed475e98fd818eb789c99ee3
#
_entry.id   f3ed3980ed475e98fd818eb789c99ee3
#
_cell.length_a   1.000
_cell.length_b   1.000
_cell.length_c   1.000
_cell.angle_alpha   90.00
_cell.angle_beta   90.00
_cell.angle_gamma   90.00
#
_symmetry.space_group_name_H-M   'P 1'
#
loop_
_entity.id
_entity.type
_entity.pdbx_description
1 polymer ?
#
loop_
_entity_poly.entity_id
_entity_poly.type
_entity_poly.pdbx_seq_one_letter_code
_entity_poly.pdbx_strand_id
1 'polypeptide(L)'
;VKVAPHALYIIVSNPVDIMTYVFTKISGLPENQIIGSGTILDSARLRCGLSEHLNVAQNNIHAYVFGEHGDTSFIPWTGAYVSGVSLDEYYDIVKSMGKEVKEVDKDAMLEYVQKSGGQIIKRKGATFYAVSASVCKLCSILTSSSDSITTVSSMMHGEYGIDDVCLSTLTLVGPNG
;
A
#
# COMPACT_ATOMS: atom_id res chain seq x y z
N VAL A 1 16.44 3.98 19.33
CA VAL A 1 17.66 3.57 18.61
C VAL A 1 18.73 3.08 19.59
N LYS A 2 19.17 3.86 20.59
CA LYS A 2 20.25 3.46 21.52
C LYS A 2 20.02 2.13 22.24
N VAL A 3 18.77 1.77 22.52
CA VAL A 3 18.40 0.54 23.27
C VAL A 3 18.25 -0.68 22.33
N ALA A 4 17.91 -0.48 21.06
CA ALA A 4 17.68 -1.53 20.11
C ALA A 4 18.27 -1.19 18.71
N PRO A 5 19.61 -1.11 18.58
CA PRO A 5 20.26 -0.63 17.36
C PRO A 5 20.12 -1.59 16.15
N HIS A 6 19.71 -2.82 16.39
CA HIS A 6 19.54 -3.85 15.35
C HIS A 6 18.06 -4.18 15.07
N ALA A 7 17.13 -3.43 15.65
CA ALA A 7 15.72 -3.63 15.40
C ALA A 7 15.31 -3.05 14.04
N LEU A 8 14.28 -3.66 13.45
CA LEU A 8 13.54 -3.03 12.35
C LEU A 8 12.51 -2.07 12.96
N TYR A 9 12.44 -0.88 12.42
CA TYR A 9 11.56 0.19 12.89
C TYR A 9 10.42 0.41 11.91
N ILE A 10 9.19 0.20 12.36
CA ILE A 10 8.00 0.46 11.56
C ILE A 10 7.43 1.82 11.99
N ILE A 11 7.41 2.77 11.09
CA ILE A 11 6.81 4.09 11.29
C ILE A 11 5.33 4.03 10.86
N VAL A 12 4.44 4.38 11.78
CA VAL A 12 2.97 4.30 11.56
C VAL A 12 2.29 5.64 11.79
N SER A 13 2.94 6.54 12.51
CA SER A 13 2.39 7.87 12.85
C SER A 13 2.28 8.77 11.63
N ASN A 14 1.13 9.41 11.44
CA ASN A 14 0.94 10.41 10.40
C ASN A 14 1.54 11.78 10.80
N PRO A 15 2.03 12.52 9.79
CA PRO A 15 2.15 12.17 8.36
C PRO A 15 3.27 11.14 8.14
N VAL A 16 2.90 9.93 7.72
CA VAL A 16 3.81 8.76 7.77
C VAL A 16 5.06 8.90 6.91
N ASP A 17 4.93 9.45 5.71
CA ASP A 17 6.07 9.59 4.78
C ASP A 17 7.07 10.61 5.32
N ILE A 18 6.60 11.74 5.84
CA ILE A 18 7.43 12.76 6.49
C ILE A 18 8.09 12.20 7.75
N MET A 19 7.34 11.48 8.58
CA MET A 19 7.88 10.87 9.80
C MET A 19 8.94 9.81 9.48
N THR A 20 8.73 9.02 8.42
CA THR A 20 9.72 8.05 7.94
C THR A 20 10.98 8.76 7.47
N TYR A 21 10.84 9.80 6.65
CA TYR A 21 11.96 10.63 6.17
C TYR A 21 12.76 11.23 7.32
N VAL A 22 12.09 11.92 8.24
CA VAL A 22 12.76 12.55 9.40
C VAL A 22 13.48 11.50 10.24
N PHE A 23 12.82 10.36 10.52
CA PHE A 23 13.44 9.29 11.30
C PHE A 23 14.67 8.69 10.58
N THR A 24 14.61 8.51 9.27
CA THR A 24 15.75 8.06 8.45
C THR A 24 16.92 9.04 8.56
N LYS A 25 16.66 10.33 8.42
CA LYS A 25 17.73 11.36 8.46
C LYS A 25 18.40 11.53 9.84
N ILE A 26 17.67 11.33 10.94
CA ILE A 26 18.21 11.64 12.29
C ILE A 26 18.62 10.41 13.10
N SER A 27 18.17 9.21 12.72
CA SER A 27 18.41 8.00 13.52
C SER A 27 19.85 7.49 13.46
N GLY A 28 20.52 7.71 12.33
CA GLY A 28 21.82 7.10 12.01
C GLY A 28 21.78 5.59 11.77
N LEU A 29 20.58 5.02 11.60
CA LEU A 29 20.40 3.62 11.26
C LEU A 29 20.54 3.40 9.74
N PRO A 30 20.90 2.18 9.31
CA PRO A 30 20.75 1.78 7.92
C PRO A 30 19.29 1.93 7.44
N GLU A 31 19.09 2.41 6.23
CA GLU A 31 17.75 2.71 5.70
C GLU A 31 16.83 1.48 5.62
N ASN A 32 17.39 0.31 5.32
CA ASN A 32 16.64 -0.94 5.32
C ASN A 32 16.05 -1.33 6.70
N GLN A 33 16.53 -0.73 7.78
CA GLN A 33 15.93 -0.91 9.11
C GLN A 33 14.72 0.01 9.37
N ILE A 34 14.40 0.92 8.45
CA ILE A 34 13.35 1.93 8.67
C ILE A 34 12.29 1.80 7.57
N ILE A 35 11.09 1.44 7.96
CA ILE A 35 9.99 1.15 7.05
C ILE A 35 8.77 1.95 7.50
N GLY A 36 8.29 2.85 6.66
CA GLY A 36 6.99 3.49 6.87
C GLY A 36 5.85 2.58 6.44
N SER A 37 4.77 2.54 7.19
CA SER A 37 3.57 1.76 6.80
C SER A 37 2.99 2.21 5.45
N GLY A 38 3.23 3.44 5.05
CA GLY A 38 2.91 3.99 3.74
C GLY A 38 1.50 3.65 3.28
N THR A 39 1.37 3.23 2.03
CA THR A 39 0.08 2.93 1.40
C THR A 39 -0.33 1.45 1.46
N ILE A 40 0.23 0.66 2.38
CA ILE A 40 -0.16 -0.76 2.54
C ILE A 40 -1.65 -0.93 2.86
N LEU A 41 -2.21 -0.05 3.70
CA LEU A 41 -3.63 -0.05 4.03
C LEU A 41 -4.48 0.45 2.85
N ASP A 42 -4.03 1.48 2.14
CA ASP A 42 -4.74 2.01 0.98
C ASP A 42 -4.80 0.97 -0.15
N SER A 43 -3.72 0.24 -0.37
CA SER A 43 -3.67 -0.89 -1.30
C SER A 43 -4.61 -2.04 -0.88
N ALA A 44 -4.76 -2.28 0.42
CA ALA A 44 -5.73 -3.26 0.91
C ALA A 44 -7.18 -2.79 0.67
N ARG A 45 -7.48 -1.51 0.87
CA ARG A 45 -8.79 -0.90 0.58
C ARG A 45 -9.11 -0.95 -0.91
N LEU A 46 -8.14 -0.63 -1.77
CA LEU A 46 -8.27 -0.74 -3.21
C LEU A 46 -8.66 -2.17 -3.63
N ARG A 47 -7.92 -3.17 -3.16
CA ARG A 47 -8.23 -4.57 -3.46
C ARG A 47 -9.60 -5.01 -2.93
N CYS A 48 -10.01 -4.50 -1.76
CA CYS A 48 -11.35 -4.73 -1.22
C CYS A 48 -12.43 -4.13 -2.14
N GLY A 49 -12.29 -2.86 -2.52
CA GLY A 49 -13.24 -2.19 -3.42
C GLY A 49 -13.33 -2.87 -4.79
N LEU A 50 -12.19 -3.27 -5.36
CA LEU A 50 -12.16 -4.03 -6.62
C LEU A 50 -12.78 -5.42 -6.45
N SER A 51 -12.55 -6.10 -5.35
CA SER A 51 -13.14 -7.41 -5.02
C SER A 51 -14.68 -7.34 -5.00
N GLU A 52 -15.22 -6.33 -4.33
CA GLU A 52 -16.67 -6.09 -4.29
C GLU A 52 -17.24 -5.73 -5.65
N HIS A 53 -16.55 -4.87 -6.40
CA HIS A 53 -16.99 -4.41 -7.72
C HIS A 53 -16.99 -5.54 -8.77
N LEU A 54 -15.93 -6.36 -8.80
CA LEU A 54 -15.76 -7.45 -9.77
C LEU A 54 -16.40 -8.77 -9.33
N ASN A 55 -16.85 -8.86 -8.07
CA ASN A 55 -17.30 -10.10 -7.45
C ASN A 55 -16.26 -11.23 -7.54
N VAL A 56 -14.99 -10.90 -7.25
CA VAL A 56 -13.84 -11.81 -7.28
C VAL A 56 -13.15 -11.77 -5.92
N ALA A 57 -12.67 -12.91 -5.45
CA ALA A 57 -11.96 -12.97 -4.16
C ALA A 57 -10.76 -12.02 -4.13
N GLN A 58 -10.58 -11.29 -3.03
CA GLN A 58 -9.56 -10.23 -2.87
C GLN A 58 -8.13 -10.73 -3.11
N ASN A 59 -7.82 -11.97 -2.78
CA ASN A 59 -6.51 -12.58 -2.99
C ASN A 59 -6.16 -12.86 -4.47
N ASN A 60 -7.15 -12.78 -5.37
CA ASN A 60 -6.94 -12.87 -6.81
C ASN A 60 -6.67 -11.50 -7.46
N ILE A 61 -6.73 -10.41 -6.69
CA ILE A 61 -6.55 -9.05 -7.18
C ILE A 61 -5.19 -8.51 -6.76
N HIS A 62 -4.40 -8.12 -7.74
CA HIS A 62 -3.11 -7.48 -7.59
C HIS A 62 -3.23 -6.04 -8.06
N ALA A 63 -3.44 -5.14 -7.14
CA ALA A 63 -3.54 -3.70 -7.38
C ALA A 63 -2.99 -2.96 -6.15
N TYR A 64 -2.36 -1.82 -6.41
CA TYR A 64 -1.59 -1.10 -5.42
C TYR A 64 -1.83 0.40 -5.50
N VAL A 65 -1.63 1.07 -4.38
CA VAL A 65 -1.64 2.53 -4.28
C VAL A 65 -0.21 3.00 -4.07
N PHE A 66 0.23 3.97 -4.85
CA PHE A 66 1.58 4.54 -4.82
C PHE A 66 1.56 5.99 -4.35
N GLY A 67 2.77 6.49 -4.04
CA GLY A 67 3.01 7.87 -3.68
C GLY A 67 2.89 8.14 -2.19
N GLU A 68 2.44 9.31 -1.84
CA GLU A 68 2.19 9.72 -0.46
C GLU A 68 0.99 8.97 0.13
N HIS A 69 1.05 8.64 1.41
CA HIS A 69 -0.16 8.25 2.15
C HIS A 69 -1.01 9.50 2.45
N GLY A 70 -1.79 9.94 1.46
CA GLY A 70 -2.56 11.18 1.51
C GLY A 70 -3.30 11.46 0.21
N ASP A 71 -3.62 12.75 0.00
CA ASP A 71 -4.44 13.20 -1.12
C ASP A 71 -3.72 13.12 -2.49
N THR A 72 -2.40 13.02 -2.51
CA THR A 72 -1.60 12.89 -3.75
C THR A 72 -1.28 11.43 -4.13
N SER A 73 -1.82 10.46 -3.38
CA SER A 73 -1.72 9.05 -3.75
C SER A 73 -2.40 8.76 -5.08
N PHE A 74 -1.90 7.76 -5.79
CA PHE A 74 -2.47 7.36 -7.08
C PHE A 74 -2.45 5.85 -7.28
N ILE A 75 -3.24 5.37 -8.22
CA ILE A 75 -3.31 3.95 -8.59
C ILE A 75 -2.68 3.78 -9.96
N PRO A 76 -1.55 3.05 -10.09
CA PRO A 76 -0.98 2.70 -11.40
C PRO A 76 -1.83 1.59 -12.03
N TRP A 77 -2.90 1.96 -12.71
CA TRP A 77 -3.89 1.03 -13.27
C TRP A 77 -3.32 0.02 -14.27
N THR A 78 -2.22 0.37 -14.93
CA THR A 78 -1.47 -0.56 -15.81
C THR A 78 -0.86 -1.74 -15.04
N GLY A 79 -0.71 -1.62 -13.74
CA GLY A 79 -0.27 -2.67 -12.80
C GLY A 79 -1.42 -3.36 -12.07
N ALA A 80 -2.68 -3.15 -12.48
CA ALA A 80 -3.84 -3.81 -11.89
C ALA A 80 -4.15 -5.12 -12.64
N TYR A 81 -4.12 -6.25 -11.91
CA TYR A 81 -4.31 -7.59 -12.46
C TYR A 81 -5.35 -8.37 -11.65
N VAL A 82 -6.06 -9.27 -12.35
CA VAL A 82 -6.96 -10.27 -11.76
C VAL A 82 -6.43 -11.65 -12.16
N SER A 83 -5.88 -12.39 -11.20
CA SER A 83 -5.32 -13.75 -11.43
C SER A 83 -4.36 -13.84 -12.62
N GLY A 84 -3.49 -12.82 -12.78
CA GLY A 84 -2.45 -12.81 -13.81
C GLY A 84 -2.85 -12.21 -15.15
N VAL A 85 -4.10 -11.83 -15.38
CA VAL A 85 -4.53 -11.03 -16.55
C VAL A 85 -4.73 -9.57 -16.14
N SER A 86 -4.43 -8.64 -17.04
CA SER A 86 -4.68 -7.22 -16.78
C SER A 86 -6.17 -6.96 -16.55
N LEU A 87 -6.48 -5.88 -15.82
CA LEU A 87 -7.88 -5.54 -15.53
C LEU A 87 -8.69 -5.33 -16.81
N ASP A 88 -8.10 -4.70 -17.83
CA ASP A 88 -8.78 -4.46 -19.12
C ASP A 88 -9.02 -5.78 -19.86
N GLU A 89 -8.02 -6.67 -19.91
CA GLU A 89 -8.18 -8.01 -20.50
C GLU A 89 -9.19 -8.87 -19.75
N TYR A 90 -9.28 -8.74 -18.43
CA TYR A 90 -10.30 -9.41 -17.63
C TYR A 90 -11.70 -9.00 -18.04
N TYR A 91 -11.96 -7.72 -18.32
CA TYR A 91 -13.25 -7.27 -18.82
C TYR A 91 -13.58 -7.89 -20.18
N ASP A 92 -12.61 -7.96 -21.09
CA ASP A 92 -12.82 -8.57 -22.41
C ASP A 92 -13.15 -10.07 -22.32
N ILE A 93 -12.45 -10.79 -21.44
CA ILE A 93 -12.72 -12.20 -21.16
C ILE A 93 -14.15 -12.38 -20.63
N VAL A 94 -14.56 -11.62 -19.64
CA VAL A 94 -15.91 -11.73 -19.05
C VAL A 94 -16.99 -11.40 -20.07
N LYS A 95 -16.81 -10.36 -20.90
CA LYS A 95 -17.71 -10.00 -22.00
C LYS A 95 -17.80 -11.11 -23.04
N SER A 96 -16.67 -11.74 -23.41
CA SER A 96 -16.64 -12.86 -24.35
C SER A 96 -17.41 -14.10 -23.89
N MET A 97 -17.56 -14.27 -22.57
CA MET A 97 -18.36 -15.33 -21.95
C MET A 97 -19.86 -15.00 -21.91
N GLY A 98 -20.29 -13.89 -22.52
CA GLY A 98 -21.68 -13.43 -22.51
C GLY A 98 -22.17 -12.91 -21.17
N LYS A 99 -21.24 -12.54 -20.25
CA LYS A 99 -21.57 -11.96 -18.96
C LYS A 99 -21.47 -10.43 -19.03
N GLU A 100 -22.38 -9.78 -18.34
CA GLU A 100 -22.25 -8.35 -18.10
C GLU A 100 -21.17 -8.10 -17.07
N VAL A 101 -20.27 -7.15 -17.36
CA VAL A 101 -19.30 -6.62 -16.42
C VAL A 101 -19.29 -5.11 -16.54
N LYS A 102 -19.45 -4.44 -15.42
CA LYS A 102 -19.31 -2.99 -15.34
C LYS A 102 -17.84 -2.68 -15.12
N GLU A 103 -17.26 -1.89 -16.00
CA GLU A 103 -15.90 -1.39 -15.80
C GLU A 103 -15.82 -0.49 -14.56
N VAL A 104 -14.70 -0.53 -13.85
CA VAL A 104 -14.51 0.28 -12.67
C VAL A 104 -14.35 1.75 -13.05
N ASP A 105 -15.06 2.61 -12.35
CA ASP A 105 -14.78 4.05 -12.37
C ASP A 105 -13.49 4.30 -11.60
N LYS A 106 -12.41 4.55 -12.34
CA LYS A 106 -11.05 4.68 -11.80
C LYS A 106 -10.91 5.85 -10.83
N ASP A 107 -11.56 6.98 -11.12
CA ASP A 107 -11.51 8.18 -10.29
C ASP A 107 -12.33 7.99 -9.02
N ALA A 108 -13.53 7.45 -9.12
CA ALA A 108 -14.37 7.13 -7.96
C ALA A 108 -13.70 6.09 -7.04
N MET A 109 -12.98 5.12 -7.59
CA MET A 109 -12.23 4.13 -6.81
C MET A 109 -11.07 4.77 -6.06
N LEU A 110 -10.31 5.66 -6.69
CA LEU A 110 -9.24 6.43 -6.02
C LEU A 110 -9.82 7.29 -4.88
N GLU A 111 -10.90 8.02 -5.15
CA GLU A 111 -11.58 8.83 -4.15
C GLU A 111 -12.07 7.99 -2.96
N TYR A 112 -12.65 6.82 -3.23
CA TYR A 112 -13.06 5.86 -2.19
C TYR A 112 -11.88 5.48 -1.30
N VAL A 113 -10.73 5.14 -1.86
CA VAL A 113 -9.54 4.76 -1.11
C VAL A 113 -9.04 5.91 -0.24
N GLN A 114 -8.83 7.10 -0.84
CA GLN A 114 -8.32 8.29 -0.16
C GLN A 114 -9.24 8.75 0.98
N LYS A 115 -10.55 8.76 0.76
CA LYS A 115 -11.53 9.26 1.74
C LYS A 115 -11.94 8.24 2.81
N SER A 116 -11.63 6.96 2.63
CA SER A 116 -12.05 5.88 3.56
C SER A 116 -11.63 6.13 5.01
N GLY A 117 -10.39 6.57 5.23
CA GLY A 117 -9.90 6.90 6.58
C GLY A 117 -10.72 7.99 7.26
N GLY A 118 -10.91 9.11 6.56
CA GLY A 118 -11.69 10.25 7.05
C GLY A 118 -13.16 9.90 7.35
N GLN A 119 -13.78 9.05 6.52
CA GLN A 119 -15.14 8.57 6.75
C GLN A 119 -15.26 7.72 8.03
N ILE A 120 -14.27 6.87 8.30
CA ILE A 120 -14.22 6.06 9.53
C ILE A 120 -14.06 6.98 10.75
N ILE A 121 -13.13 7.95 10.69
CA ILE A 121 -12.92 8.92 11.77
C ILE A 121 -14.20 9.70 12.05
N LYS A 122 -14.89 10.17 11.00
CA LYS A 122 -16.17 10.90 11.15
C LYS A 122 -17.24 10.08 11.87
N ARG A 123 -17.26 8.74 11.69
CA ARG A 123 -18.27 7.85 12.27
C ARG A 123 -17.89 7.30 13.65
N LYS A 124 -16.61 7.08 13.91
CA LYS A 124 -16.09 6.37 15.10
C LYS A 124 -15.14 7.21 15.95
N GLY A 125 -14.81 8.44 15.54
CA GLY A 125 -13.86 9.32 16.22
C GLY A 125 -12.39 9.00 15.92
N ALA A 126 -12.04 7.77 15.54
CA ALA A 126 -10.67 7.34 15.22
C ALA A 126 -10.68 6.12 14.29
N THR A 127 -9.50 5.83 13.69
CA THR A 127 -9.22 4.57 12.97
C THR A 127 -8.17 3.78 13.76
N PHE A 128 -8.38 2.46 13.94
CA PHE A 128 -7.41 1.60 14.62
C PHE A 128 -7.43 0.14 14.12
N TYR A 129 -8.55 -0.44 13.75
CA TYR A 129 -8.59 -1.87 13.38
C TYR A 129 -7.86 -2.17 12.08
N ALA A 130 -8.16 -1.44 11.01
CA ALA A 130 -7.56 -1.71 9.71
C ALA A 130 -6.05 -1.37 9.69
N VAL A 131 -5.63 -0.30 10.35
CA VAL A 131 -4.21 0.04 10.47
C VAL A 131 -3.47 -1.01 11.31
N SER A 132 -4.07 -1.48 12.41
CA SER A 132 -3.48 -2.55 13.21
C SER A 132 -3.31 -3.85 12.41
N ALA A 133 -4.31 -4.24 11.63
CA ALA A 133 -4.22 -5.41 10.75
C ALA A 133 -3.13 -5.25 9.68
N SER A 134 -2.98 -4.06 9.11
CA SER A 134 -1.92 -3.76 8.13
C SER A 134 -0.52 -3.82 8.76
N VAL A 135 -0.35 -3.29 9.98
CA VAL A 135 0.90 -3.39 10.72
C VAL A 135 1.21 -4.84 11.09
N CYS A 136 0.23 -5.61 11.55
CA CYS A 136 0.40 -7.05 11.81
C CYS A 136 0.82 -7.81 10.54
N LYS A 137 0.24 -7.47 9.38
CA LYS A 137 0.64 -8.05 8.10
C LYS A 137 2.09 -7.71 7.76
N LEU A 138 2.51 -6.46 7.97
CA LEU A 138 3.89 -6.03 7.76
C LEU A 138 4.85 -6.75 8.71
N CYS A 139 4.52 -6.85 10.00
CA CYS A 139 5.29 -7.64 10.97
C CYS A 139 5.41 -9.11 10.55
N SER A 140 4.33 -9.71 10.03
CA SER A 140 4.35 -11.09 9.52
C SER A 140 5.30 -11.25 8.33
N ILE A 141 5.39 -10.26 7.44
CA ILE A 141 6.36 -10.25 6.35
C ILE A 141 7.78 -10.18 6.89
N LEU A 142 8.07 -9.25 7.79
CA LEU A 142 9.39 -9.04 8.38
C LEU A 142 9.89 -10.21 9.24
N THR A 143 8.99 -11.06 9.71
CA THR A 143 9.32 -12.27 10.50
C THR A 143 9.22 -13.56 9.68
N SER A 144 8.92 -13.47 8.40
CA SER A 144 8.87 -14.62 7.49
C SER A 144 10.29 -15.06 7.08
N SER A 145 10.41 -16.24 6.47
CA SER A 145 11.67 -16.71 5.88
C SER A 145 11.89 -16.28 4.44
N SER A 146 10.97 -15.54 3.86
CA SER A 146 11.02 -15.10 2.46
C SER A 146 10.57 -13.65 2.33
N ASP A 147 11.13 -12.97 1.34
CA ASP A 147 10.74 -11.60 1.01
C ASP A 147 9.34 -11.55 0.38
N SER A 148 8.68 -10.42 0.54
CA SER A 148 7.38 -10.13 -0.05
C SER A 148 7.41 -8.76 -0.71
N ILE A 149 6.63 -8.59 -1.76
CA ILE A 149 6.46 -7.29 -2.41
C ILE A 149 5.21 -6.61 -1.83
N THR A 150 5.39 -5.40 -1.32
CA THR A 150 4.30 -4.59 -0.76
C THR A 150 4.58 -3.10 -0.93
N THR A 151 3.57 -2.27 -0.72
CA THR A 151 3.70 -0.81 -0.80
C THR A 151 3.96 -0.25 0.59
N VAL A 152 5.21 0.07 0.85
CA VAL A 152 5.68 0.71 2.08
C VAL A 152 6.39 2.01 1.74
N SER A 153 6.43 2.92 2.69
CA SER A 153 7.17 4.18 2.54
C SER A 153 8.64 3.95 2.86
N SER A 154 9.50 4.23 1.89
CA SER A 154 10.96 4.13 2.00
C SER A 154 11.63 5.31 1.31
N MET A 155 12.91 5.54 1.62
CA MET A 155 13.70 6.59 0.99
C MET A 155 13.87 6.30 -0.50
N MET A 156 13.63 7.32 -1.32
CA MET A 156 13.82 7.27 -2.78
C MET A 156 15.23 7.78 -3.12
N HIS A 157 15.90 7.07 -4.01
CA HIS A 157 17.26 7.34 -4.47
C HIS A 157 17.36 7.46 -6.00
N GLY A 158 16.37 8.09 -6.62
CA GLY A 158 16.30 8.30 -8.06
C GLY A 158 15.28 7.39 -8.76
N GLU A 159 14.62 6.47 -8.06
CA GLU A 159 13.54 5.67 -8.61
C GLU A 159 12.42 6.58 -9.12
N TYR A 160 11.95 6.30 -10.33
CA TYR A 160 10.95 7.13 -11.04
C TYR A 160 11.38 8.59 -11.24
N GLY A 161 12.68 8.90 -11.15
CA GLY A 161 13.21 10.27 -11.22
C GLY A 161 12.96 11.10 -9.95
N ILE A 162 12.64 10.45 -8.84
CA ILE A 162 12.35 11.09 -7.54
C ILE A 162 13.47 10.73 -6.57
N ASP A 163 14.00 11.71 -5.85
CA ASP A 163 15.11 11.56 -4.94
C ASP A 163 14.88 12.35 -3.64
N ASP A 164 15.53 11.93 -2.57
CA ASP A 164 15.55 12.59 -1.24
C ASP A 164 14.13 12.84 -0.66
N VAL A 165 13.25 11.86 -0.76
CA VAL A 165 11.91 11.86 -0.17
C VAL A 165 11.50 10.43 0.17
N CYS A 166 10.67 10.24 1.18
CA CYS A 166 10.04 8.96 1.43
C CYS A 166 8.66 8.89 0.77
N LEU A 167 8.45 7.86 -0.06
CA LEU A 167 7.20 7.57 -0.74
C LEU A 167 6.95 6.07 -0.79
N SER A 168 5.72 5.69 -1.03
CA SER A 168 5.31 4.30 -1.19
C SER A 168 5.37 3.86 -2.64
N THR A 169 6.13 2.81 -2.90
CA THR A 169 6.21 2.10 -4.17
C THR A 169 6.18 0.59 -3.91
N LEU A 170 6.19 -0.23 -4.96
CA LEU A 170 6.43 -1.66 -4.80
C LEU A 170 7.84 -1.88 -4.30
N THR A 171 7.94 -2.33 -3.07
CA THR A 171 9.20 -2.54 -2.36
C THR A 171 9.32 -4.00 -1.95
N LEU A 172 10.49 -4.58 -2.15
CA LEU A 172 10.83 -5.90 -1.62
C LEU A 172 11.13 -5.74 -0.13
N VAL A 173 10.38 -6.44 0.70
CA VAL A 173 10.44 -6.35 2.16
C VAL A 173 10.58 -7.74 2.74
N GLY A 174 11.52 -7.92 3.66
CA GLY A 174 11.81 -9.21 4.26
C GLY A 174 12.44 -9.13 5.65
N PRO A 175 13.00 -10.24 6.16
CA PRO A 175 13.56 -10.31 7.51
C PRO A 175 14.75 -9.37 7.78
N ASN A 176 15.34 -8.84 6.75
CA ASN A 176 16.45 -7.87 6.84
C ASN A 176 16.03 -6.43 6.53
N GLY A 177 14.74 -6.18 6.43
CA GLY A 177 14.19 -4.91 6.01
C GLY A 177 13.84 -4.82 4.55
#